data_43e0cc2a4f153971431aa5275ca3233d
#
_entry.id   43e0cc2a4f153971431aa5275ca3233d
#
_cell.length_a   1.000
_cell.length_b   1.000
_cell.length_c   1.000
_cell.angle_alpha   90.00
_cell.angle_beta   90.00
_cell.angle_gamma   90.00
#
_symmetry.space_group_name_H-M   'P 1'
#
loop_
_entity.id
_entity.type
_entity.pdbx_description
1 polymer ?
#
loop_
_entity_poly.entity_id
_entity_poly.type
_entity_poly.pdbx_seq_one_letter_code
_entity_poly.pdbx_strand_id
1 'polypeptide(L)'
;MASVARLVDSRVLIPLRLLGLTALAFVAVGAFLLLFGRNPIEAYGAIFKGAFGSGYGLSEVVVRAIPLMLCAAATAIPARMGLLNVGGEGQLHAGAMAATWGALTLGALPRGALLPGLVILGLLGGAAAAFVPAFLRWAAGVNETISTLLLNYVIVLLVEYMVRGPWKDPMSYNWPFTPEFPESARLSFYWGTRIHAGLWFALVAITLFYLALRRTRWGYEIRVIGDNPDAAARAGIPLGRYVLLTMCIGGALAGLAGMAEVCAIQSRLRPGISTGFGYTGFLVSWLALHHPLGIVVMALLLGVLSVGGDMVQISLGLPYATVNIIMALIFFVVLGGRFRKSRSA
;
A
#
# COMPACT_ATOMS: atom_id res chain seq x y z
N MET A 1 -9.13 -14.02 -41.94
CA MET A 1 -9.59 -12.61 -41.87
C MET A 1 -10.36 -12.27 -40.60
N ALA A 2 -11.27 -13.11 -40.10
CA ALA A 2 -12.03 -12.83 -38.84
C ALA A 2 -11.20 -12.74 -37.54
N SER A 3 -10.02 -13.37 -37.46
CA SER A 3 -9.13 -13.30 -36.29
C SER A 3 -8.34 -12.00 -36.21
N VAL A 4 -7.95 -11.45 -37.36
CA VAL A 4 -7.19 -10.19 -37.45
C VAL A 4 -8.12 -9.00 -37.14
N ALA A 5 -9.36 -9.02 -37.61
CA ALA A 5 -10.39 -8.01 -37.32
C ALA A 5 -10.68 -7.94 -35.79
N ARG A 6 -10.76 -9.08 -35.08
CA ARG A 6 -10.94 -9.13 -33.62
C ARG A 6 -9.71 -8.61 -32.85
N LEU A 7 -8.50 -8.77 -33.39
CA LEU A 7 -7.27 -8.24 -32.75
C LEU A 7 -7.11 -6.73 -32.94
N VAL A 8 -7.54 -6.20 -34.10
CA VAL A 8 -7.54 -4.75 -34.34
C VAL A 8 -8.63 -4.06 -33.51
N ASP A 9 -9.82 -4.66 -33.39
CA ASP A 9 -10.92 -4.17 -32.56
C ASP A 9 -10.55 -4.12 -31.06
N SER A 10 -9.83 -5.14 -30.56
CA SER A 10 -9.41 -5.16 -29.17
C SER A 10 -8.38 -4.08 -28.83
N ARG A 11 -7.48 -3.73 -29.75
CA ARG A 11 -6.44 -2.71 -29.52
C ARG A 11 -7.01 -1.28 -29.47
N VAL A 12 -8.11 -1.01 -30.14
CA VAL A 12 -8.78 0.30 -30.14
C VAL A 12 -9.85 0.36 -29.04
N LEU A 13 -10.57 -0.72 -28.81
CA LEU A 13 -11.66 -0.76 -27.83
C LEU A 13 -11.16 -0.69 -26.35
N ILE A 14 -9.96 -1.20 -26.06
CA ILE A 14 -9.40 -1.16 -24.70
C ILE A 14 -9.08 0.30 -24.28
N PRO A 15 -8.32 1.11 -25.03
CA PRO A 15 -8.06 2.48 -24.65
C PRO A 15 -9.32 3.35 -24.66
N LEU A 16 -10.25 3.14 -25.59
CA LEU A 16 -11.52 3.88 -25.63
C LEU A 16 -12.38 3.59 -24.39
N ARG A 17 -12.38 2.35 -23.94
CA ARG A 17 -13.09 1.92 -22.72
C ARG A 17 -12.44 2.50 -21.45
N LEU A 18 -11.11 2.52 -21.38
CA LEU A 18 -10.39 3.15 -20.27
C LEU A 18 -10.68 4.66 -20.21
N LEU A 19 -10.67 5.35 -21.36
CA LEU A 19 -11.06 6.74 -21.45
C LEU A 19 -12.51 6.96 -21.00
N GLY A 20 -13.44 6.11 -21.43
CA GLY A 20 -14.84 6.18 -21.00
C GLY A 20 -15.03 5.97 -19.50
N LEU A 21 -14.32 5.01 -18.90
CA LEU A 21 -14.35 4.79 -17.46
C LEU A 21 -13.72 5.96 -16.68
N THR A 22 -12.63 6.52 -17.19
CA THR A 22 -12.01 7.69 -16.57
C THR A 22 -12.95 8.90 -16.65
N ALA A 23 -13.56 9.15 -17.81
CA ALA A 23 -14.55 10.22 -17.97
C ALA A 23 -15.75 10.03 -17.03
N LEU A 24 -16.25 8.80 -16.91
CA LEU A 24 -17.36 8.47 -16.00
C LEU A 24 -16.96 8.71 -14.54
N ALA A 25 -15.72 8.40 -14.15
CA ALA A 25 -15.22 8.68 -12.81
C ALA A 25 -15.19 10.19 -12.52
N PHE A 26 -14.70 10.98 -13.46
CA PHE A 26 -14.73 12.45 -13.34
C PHE A 26 -16.16 12.99 -13.25
N VAL A 27 -17.07 12.49 -14.08
CA VAL A 27 -18.49 12.91 -14.02
C VAL A 27 -19.11 12.54 -12.68
N ALA A 28 -18.87 11.33 -12.15
CA ALA A 28 -19.40 10.89 -10.86
C ALA A 28 -18.85 11.76 -9.69
N VAL A 29 -17.55 12.06 -9.70
CA VAL A 29 -16.95 12.97 -8.73
C VAL A 29 -17.49 14.39 -8.87
N GLY A 30 -17.66 14.87 -10.10
CA GLY A 30 -18.25 16.17 -10.37
C GLY A 30 -19.68 16.29 -9.85
N ALA A 31 -20.52 15.28 -10.12
CA ALA A 31 -21.88 15.23 -9.61
C ALA A 31 -21.91 15.21 -8.07
N PHE A 32 -21.04 14.44 -7.45
CA PHE A 32 -20.89 14.42 -5.99
C PHE A 32 -20.52 15.82 -5.43
N LEU A 33 -19.56 16.52 -6.02
CA LEU A 33 -19.16 17.87 -5.59
C LEU A 33 -20.29 18.89 -5.75
N LEU A 34 -21.08 18.80 -6.83
CA LEU A 34 -22.26 19.64 -7.02
C LEU A 34 -23.31 19.45 -5.95
N LEU A 35 -23.52 18.22 -5.44
CA LEU A 35 -24.44 17.94 -4.32
C LEU A 35 -24.01 18.68 -3.04
N PHE A 36 -22.73 18.97 -2.87
CA PHE A 36 -22.20 19.77 -1.77
C PHE A 36 -22.10 21.27 -2.10
N GLY A 37 -22.69 21.73 -3.20
CA GLY A 37 -22.67 23.12 -3.61
C GLY A 37 -21.29 23.62 -4.03
N ARG A 38 -20.39 22.72 -4.45
CA ARG A 38 -19.01 23.06 -4.85
C ARG A 38 -18.82 22.91 -6.35
N ASN A 39 -18.05 23.83 -6.94
CA ASN A 39 -17.74 23.82 -8.36
C ASN A 39 -16.72 22.70 -8.68
N PRO A 40 -17.06 21.69 -9.49
CA PRO A 40 -16.15 20.61 -9.84
C PRO A 40 -14.88 21.08 -10.58
N ILE A 41 -15.00 22.12 -11.40
CA ILE A 41 -13.86 22.64 -12.18
C ILE A 41 -12.81 23.25 -11.27
N GLU A 42 -13.24 23.99 -10.23
CA GLU A 42 -12.34 24.54 -9.23
C GLU A 42 -11.67 23.43 -8.41
N ALA A 43 -12.42 22.38 -8.05
CA ALA A 43 -11.87 21.22 -7.33
C ALA A 43 -10.83 20.48 -8.17
N TYR A 44 -11.10 20.22 -9.45
CA TYR A 44 -10.12 19.59 -10.35
C TYR A 44 -8.89 20.45 -10.57
N GLY A 45 -9.10 21.78 -10.72
CA GLY A 45 -8.01 22.75 -10.78
C GLY A 45 -7.14 22.75 -9.51
N ALA A 46 -7.78 22.66 -8.33
CA ALA A 46 -7.09 22.56 -7.05
C ALA A 46 -6.29 21.24 -6.94
N ILE A 47 -6.85 20.09 -7.36
CA ILE A 47 -6.14 18.80 -7.38
C ILE A 47 -4.89 18.90 -8.27
N PHE A 48 -5.06 19.41 -9.49
CA PHE A 48 -3.95 19.54 -10.43
C PHE A 48 -2.87 20.48 -9.92
N LYS A 49 -3.27 21.66 -9.42
CA LYS A 49 -2.35 22.66 -8.86
C LYS A 49 -1.63 22.14 -7.61
N GLY A 50 -2.33 21.41 -6.74
CA GLY A 50 -1.73 20.79 -5.54
C GLY A 50 -0.65 19.79 -5.88
N ALA A 51 -0.92 18.90 -6.83
CA ALA A 51 0.01 17.82 -7.20
C ALA A 51 1.16 18.29 -8.12
N PHE A 52 0.88 19.17 -9.08
CA PHE A 52 1.82 19.53 -10.16
C PHE A 52 2.23 21.00 -10.16
N GLY A 53 1.57 21.88 -9.38
CA GLY A 53 1.82 23.31 -9.39
C GLY A 53 3.12 23.76 -8.73
N SER A 54 3.82 22.85 -8.03
CA SER A 54 5.09 23.16 -7.38
C SER A 54 5.98 21.92 -7.26
N GLY A 55 7.31 22.15 -7.16
CA GLY A 55 8.25 21.06 -6.86
C GLY A 55 7.97 20.37 -5.52
N TYR A 56 7.43 21.10 -4.54
CA TYR A 56 6.97 20.54 -3.28
C TYR A 56 5.79 19.57 -3.50
N GLY A 57 4.77 19.97 -4.25
CA GLY A 57 3.62 19.11 -4.56
C GLY A 57 4.04 17.81 -5.25
N LEU A 58 4.92 17.89 -6.25
CA LEU A 58 5.49 16.71 -6.92
C LEU A 58 6.25 15.80 -5.94
N SER A 59 7.03 16.39 -5.03
CA SER A 59 7.75 15.60 -4.03
C SER A 59 6.80 14.88 -3.06
N GLU A 60 5.73 15.53 -2.62
CA GLU A 60 4.72 14.93 -1.75
C GLU A 60 3.96 13.79 -2.44
N VAL A 61 3.69 13.91 -3.76
CA VAL A 61 3.12 12.80 -4.54
C VAL A 61 4.02 11.56 -4.46
N VAL A 62 5.33 11.73 -4.63
CA VAL A 62 6.29 10.60 -4.52
C VAL A 62 6.34 10.07 -3.10
N VAL A 63 6.40 10.94 -2.08
CA VAL A 63 6.43 10.54 -0.67
C VAL A 63 5.21 9.67 -0.31
N ARG A 64 4.01 10.07 -0.73
CA ARG A 64 2.79 9.27 -0.48
C ARG A 64 2.73 7.99 -1.32
N ALA A 65 3.34 7.97 -2.49
CA ALA A 65 3.40 6.77 -3.32
C ALA A 65 4.30 5.67 -2.73
N ILE A 66 5.32 6.01 -1.91
CA ILE A 66 6.25 5.04 -1.31
C ILE A 66 5.53 3.96 -0.49
N PRO A 67 4.78 4.30 0.58
CA PRO A 67 4.06 3.29 1.36
C PRO A 67 2.98 2.59 0.53
N LEU A 68 2.34 3.27 -0.42
CA LEU A 68 1.34 2.67 -1.31
C LEU A 68 1.95 1.59 -2.21
N MET A 69 3.14 1.81 -2.77
CA MET A 69 3.86 0.81 -3.57
C MET A 69 4.19 -0.44 -2.77
N LEU A 70 4.71 -0.26 -1.55
CA LEU A 70 5.10 -1.36 -0.67
C LEU A 70 3.87 -2.16 -0.19
N CYS A 71 2.81 -1.50 0.25
CA CYS A 71 1.56 -2.15 0.67
C CYS A 71 0.83 -2.82 -0.51
N ALA A 72 0.90 -2.21 -1.71
CA ALA A 72 0.33 -2.84 -2.90
C ALA A 72 1.10 -4.11 -3.31
N ALA A 73 2.43 -4.10 -3.20
CA ALA A 73 3.24 -5.30 -3.41
C ALA A 73 2.96 -6.37 -2.35
N ALA A 74 2.73 -5.96 -1.09
CA ALA A 74 2.34 -6.83 0.01
C ALA A 74 1.04 -7.61 -0.26
N THR A 75 0.11 -6.99 -0.97
CA THR A 75 -1.14 -7.61 -1.42
C THR A 75 -0.94 -8.40 -2.73
N ALA A 76 -0.16 -7.86 -3.67
CA ALA A 76 -0.01 -8.44 -5.00
C ALA A 76 0.67 -9.82 -4.98
N ILE A 77 1.63 -10.04 -4.09
CA ILE A 77 2.39 -11.30 -4.02
C ILE A 77 1.48 -12.47 -3.65
N PRO A 78 0.74 -12.46 -2.52
CA PRO A 78 -0.20 -13.53 -2.19
C PRO A 78 -1.35 -13.65 -3.21
N ALA A 79 -1.80 -12.53 -3.78
CA ALA A 79 -2.87 -12.51 -4.78
C ALA A 79 -2.55 -13.31 -6.05
N ARG A 80 -1.25 -13.50 -6.37
CA ARG A 80 -0.82 -14.39 -7.47
C ARG A 80 -1.13 -15.86 -7.22
N MET A 81 -1.39 -16.24 -5.98
CA MET A 81 -1.82 -17.59 -5.59
C MET A 81 -3.33 -17.66 -5.30
N GLY A 82 -4.08 -16.60 -5.56
CA GLY A 82 -5.49 -16.51 -5.21
C GLY A 82 -5.76 -16.21 -3.73
N LEU A 83 -4.74 -15.85 -2.95
CA LEU A 83 -4.88 -15.46 -1.54
C LEU A 83 -5.14 -13.96 -1.40
N LEU A 84 -6.02 -13.59 -0.49
CA LEU A 84 -6.37 -12.20 -0.24
C LEU A 84 -5.76 -11.69 1.07
N ASN A 85 -4.63 -10.98 0.97
CA ASN A 85 -4.03 -10.29 2.12
C ASN A 85 -4.63 -8.88 2.28
N VAL A 86 -5.60 -8.73 3.16
CA VAL A 86 -6.18 -7.42 3.55
C VAL A 86 -5.48 -6.86 4.79
N GLY A 87 -4.49 -7.58 5.31
CA GLY A 87 -3.73 -7.27 6.53
C GLY A 87 -2.67 -6.18 6.40
N GLY A 88 -2.54 -5.55 5.24
CA GLY A 88 -1.47 -4.59 4.97
C GLY A 88 -1.38 -3.44 5.97
N GLU A 89 -2.52 -3.00 6.52
CA GLU A 89 -2.56 -1.93 7.53
C GLU A 89 -1.93 -2.38 8.86
N GLY A 90 -2.35 -3.51 9.40
CA GLY A 90 -1.78 -4.07 10.64
C GLY A 90 -0.32 -4.47 10.47
N GLN A 91 0.04 -5.06 9.32
CA GLN A 91 1.41 -5.44 9.00
C GLN A 91 2.34 -4.22 8.94
N LEU A 92 1.86 -3.10 8.38
CA LEU A 92 2.54 -1.81 8.40
C LEU A 92 2.77 -1.32 9.83
N HIS A 93 1.72 -1.32 10.66
CA HIS A 93 1.81 -0.91 12.06
C HIS A 93 2.74 -1.83 12.88
N ALA A 94 2.72 -3.14 12.63
CA ALA A 94 3.63 -4.09 13.29
C ALA A 94 5.10 -3.81 12.92
N GLY A 95 5.38 -3.51 11.65
CA GLY A 95 6.72 -3.12 11.20
C GLY A 95 7.18 -1.79 11.80
N ALA A 96 6.29 -0.80 11.85
CA ALA A 96 6.53 0.48 12.51
C ALA A 96 6.83 0.30 14.00
N MET A 97 6.08 -0.56 14.69
CA MET A 97 6.27 -0.87 16.10
C MET A 97 7.61 -1.57 16.35
N ALA A 98 7.97 -2.55 15.53
CA ALA A 98 9.26 -3.26 15.64
C ALA A 98 10.44 -2.32 15.38
N ALA A 99 10.34 -1.45 14.37
CA ALA A 99 11.35 -0.43 14.10
C ALA A 99 11.46 0.60 15.24
N THR A 100 10.34 1.01 15.83
CA THR A 100 10.31 1.90 17.00
C THR A 100 11.02 1.28 18.18
N TRP A 101 10.73 0.01 18.49
CA TRP A 101 11.44 -0.71 19.55
C TRP A 101 12.96 -0.68 19.32
N GLY A 102 13.40 -0.97 18.09
CA GLY A 102 14.82 -0.91 17.73
C GLY A 102 15.41 0.50 17.86
N ALA A 103 14.69 1.54 17.43
CA ALA A 103 15.16 2.93 17.52
C ALA A 103 15.31 3.39 18.98
N LEU A 104 14.39 2.99 19.87
CA LEU A 104 14.41 3.35 21.28
C LEU A 104 15.44 2.56 22.11
N THR A 105 15.66 1.29 21.79
CA THR A 105 16.57 0.41 22.56
C THR A 105 17.99 0.38 22.00
N LEU A 106 18.17 0.47 20.69
CA LEU A 106 19.46 0.37 20.00
C LEU A 106 19.95 1.73 19.49
N GLY A 107 19.32 2.83 19.89
CA GLY A 107 19.61 4.19 19.40
C GLY A 107 21.03 4.69 19.61
N ALA A 108 21.78 4.09 20.53
CA ALA A 108 23.21 4.38 20.75
C ALA A 108 24.13 3.84 19.66
N LEU A 109 23.66 2.92 18.78
CA LEU A 109 24.44 2.38 17.69
C LEU A 109 24.71 3.44 16.62
N PRO A 110 25.88 3.34 15.92
CA PRO A 110 26.17 4.20 14.80
C PRO A 110 25.15 3.96 13.67
N ARG A 111 24.84 5.02 12.92
CA ARG A 111 23.84 5.03 11.84
C ARG A 111 24.00 3.87 10.85
N GLY A 112 25.24 3.52 10.49
CA GLY A 112 25.55 2.44 9.54
C GLY A 112 25.14 1.04 10.02
N ALA A 113 25.02 0.82 11.35
CA ALA A 113 24.53 -0.43 11.92
C ALA A 113 23.04 -0.33 12.29
N LEU A 114 22.60 0.81 12.80
CA LEU A 114 21.23 1.01 13.27
C LEU A 114 20.22 0.95 12.12
N LEU A 115 20.42 1.71 11.03
CA LEU A 115 19.46 1.75 9.93
C LEU A 115 19.21 0.38 9.27
N PRO A 116 20.23 -0.42 8.91
CA PRO A 116 19.99 -1.80 8.45
C PRO A 116 19.27 -2.66 9.48
N GLY A 117 19.59 -2.49 10.77
CA GLY A 117 18.89 -3.18 11.86
C GLY A 117 17.38 -2.80 11.90
N LEU A 118 17.04 -1.53 11.75
CA LEU A 118 15.66 -1.06 11.71
C LEU A 118 14.91 -1.57 10.46
N VAL A 119 15.59 -1.66 9.32
CA VAL A 119 15.03 -2.28 8.09
C VAL A 119 14.68 -3.74 8.36
N ILE A 120 15.61 -4.50 8.96
CA ILE A 120 15.37 -5.91 9.30
C ILE A 120 14.23 -6.04 10.30
N LEU A 121 14.19 -5.22 11.34
CA LEU A 121 13.11 -5.22 12.33
C LEU A 121 11.76 -4.88 11.71
N GLY A 122 11.71 -3.89 10.81
CA GLY A 122 10.49 -3.55 10.06
C GLY A 122 9.97 -4.72 9.22
N LEU A 123 10.88 -5.36 8.46
CA LEU A 123 10.56 -6.55 7.68
C LEU A 123 10.05 -7.70 8.57
N LEU A 124 10.73 -7.98 9.66
CA LEU A 124 10.37 -9.07 10.59
C LEU A 124 9.05 -8.78 11.32
N GLY A 125 8.82 -7.54 11.76
CA GLY A 125 7.56 -7.15 12.41
C GLY A 125 6.35 -7.35 11.50
N GLY A 126 6.45 -6.91 10.25
CA GLY A 126 5.39 -7.12 9.27
C GLY A 126 5.22 -8.59 8.88
N ALA A 127 6.32 -9.33 8.70
CA ALA A 127 6.28 -10.77 8.42
C ALA A 127 5.65 -11.56 9.58
N ALA A 128 5.98 -11.26 10.84
CA ALA A 128 5.41 -11.89 12.01
C ALA A 128 3.89 -11.67 12.10
N ALA A 129 3.44 -10.44 11.80
CA ALA A 129 2.01 -10.14 11.72
C ALA A 129 1.30 -10.95 10.61
N ALA A 130 1.93 -11.11 9.45
CA ALA A 130 1.39 -11.89 8.35
C ALA A 130 1.48 -13.41 8.57
N PHE A 131 2.44 -13.87 9.39
CA PHE A 131 2.61 -15.29 9.70
C PHE A 131 1.39 -15.87 10.43
N VAL A 132 0.78 -15.12 11.34
CA VAL A 132 -0.38 -15.58 12.10
C VAL A 132 -1.53 -16.02 11.20
N PRO A 133 -2.09 -15.16 10.32
CA PRO A 133 -3.17 -15.57 9.42
C PRO A 133 -2.72 -16.61 8.38
N ALA A 134 -1.46 -16.57 7.93
CA ALA A 134 -0.91 -17.55 7.02
C ALA A 134 -0.85 -18.95 7.65
N PHE A 135 -0.43 -19.04 8.91
CA PHE A 135 -0.41 -20.27 9.67
C PHE A 135 -1.82 -20.81 9.93
N LEU A 136 -2.76 -19.96 10.34
CA LEU A 136 -4.17 -20.34 10.52
C LEU A 136 -4.77 -20.87 9.22
N ARG A 137 -4.44 -20.26 8.08
CA ARG A 137 -4.86 -20.73 6.76
C ARG A 137 -4.29 -22.10 6.44
N TRP A 138 -2.99 -22.29 6.67
CA TRP A 138 -2.31 -23.55 6.40
C TRP A 138 -2.71 -24.69 7.34
N ALA A 139 -2.73 -24.44 8.66
CA ALA A 139 -2.93 -25.48 9.65
C ALA A 139 -4.40 -25.80 9.92
N ALA A 140 -5.29 -24.82 9.85
CA ALA A 140 -6.70 -24.94 10.23
C ALA A 140 -7.69 -24.58 9.11
N GLY A 141 -7.23 -24.22 7.91
CA GLY A 141 -8.10 -23.84 6.79
C GLY A 141 -8.90 -22.55 7.00
N VAL A 142 -8.52 -21.72 8.00
CA VAL A 142 -9.20 -20.46 8.29
C VAL A 142 -9.06 -19.50 7.10
N ASN A 143 -10.12 -18.75 6.82
CA ASN A 143 -10.09 -17.77 5.74
C ASN A 143 -9.09 -16.65 6.06
N GLU A 144 -8.08 -16.48 5.19
CA GLU A 144 -7.01 -15.50 5.36
C GLU A 144 -7.50 -14.06 5.26
N THR A 145 -8.53 -13.79 4.48
CA THR A 145 -9.11 -12.45 4.33
C THR A 145 -9.68 -11.97 5.67
N ILE A 146 -10.45 -12.83 6.35
CA ILE A 146 -11.07 -12.50 7.63
C ILE A 146 -10.00 -12.37 8.71
N SER A 147 -9.08 -13.33 8.80
CA SER A 147 -8.04 -13.33 9.84
C SER A 147 -7.06 -12.16 9.69
N THR A 148 -6.69 -11.79 8.45
CA THR A 148 -5.83 -10.61 8.21
C THR A 148 -6.56 -9.30 8.53
N LEU A 149 -7.85 -9.20 8.19
CA LEU A 149 -8.65 -8.01 8.47
C LEU A 149 -8.83 -7.81 9.99
N LEU A 150 -9.16 -8.87 10.73
CA LEU A 150 -9.31 -8.80 12.18
C LEU A 150 -7.98 -8.46 12.89
N LEU A 151 -6.88 -9.01 12.41
CA LEU A 151 -5.56 -8.74 12.97
C LEU A 151 -5.13 -7.27 12.79
N ASN A 152 -5.61 -6.57 11.76
CA ASN A 152 -5.37 -5.14 11.63
C ASN A 152 -5.85 -4.37 12.87
N TYR A 153 -7.08 -4.65 13.34
CA TYR A 153 -7.62 -3.97 14.52
C TYR A 153 -6.81 -4.30 15.78
N VAL A 154 -6.43 -5.56 15.95
CA VAL A 154 -5.62 -5.97 17.10
C VAL A 154 -4.28 -5.23 17.14
N ILE A 155 -3.58 -5.17 15.99
CA ILE A 155 -2.25 -4.53 15.94
C ILE A 155 -2.35 -3.02 16.08
N VAL A 156 -3.34 -2.37 15.47
CA VAL A 156 -3.56 -0.92 15.64
C VAL A 156 -3.82 -0.58 17.11
N LEU A 157 -4.69 -1.34 17.78
CA LEU A 157 -4.95 -1.16 19.22
C LEU A 157 -3.71 -1.47 20.08
N LEU A 158 -2.88 -2.44 19.68
CA LEU A 158 -1.61 -2.72 20.36
C LEU A 158 -0.64 -1.55 20.25
N VAL A 159 -0.54 -0.92 19.07
CA VAL A 159 0.25 0.32 18.89
C VAL A 159 -0.27 1.41 19.79
N GLU A 160 -1.59 1.63 19.84
CA GLU A 160 -2.18 2.63 20.75
C GLU A 160 -1.88 2.34 22.21
N TYR A 161 -1.98 1.08 22.63
CA TYR A 161 -1.63 0.67 24.00
C TYR A 161 -0.16 0.98 24.31
N MET A 162 0.77 0.64 23.42
CA MET A 162 2.19 0.89 23.62
C MET A 162 2.51 2.38 23.75
N VAL A 163 1.91 3.21 22.88
CA VAL A 163 2.16 4.66 22.85
C VAL A 163 1.50 5.41 24.01
N ARG A 164 0.37 4.90 24.52
CA ARG A 164 -0.31 5.52 25.69
C ARG A 164 0.24 5.02 27.04
N GLY A 165 0.92 3.89 27.03
CA GLY A 165 1.43 3.22 28.23
C GLY A 165 2.96 3.06 28.22
N PRO A 166 3.49 1.84 27.92
CA PRO A 166 4.91 1.51 28.17
C PRO A 166 5.93 2.38 27.42
N TRP A 167 5.57 2.89 26.24
CA TRP A 167 6.46 3.67 25.37
C TRP A 167 6.11 5.17 25.33
N LYS A 168 5.22 5.61 26.20
CA LYS A 168 4.83 7.01 26.25
C LYS A 168 6.02 7.88 26.65
N ASP A 169 6.23 8.96 25.92
CA ASP A 169 7.21 9.99 26.26
C ASP A 169 6.75 10.78 27.50
N PRO A 170 7.51 10.76 28.60
CA PRO A 170 7.17 11.52 29.80
C PRO A 170 7.08 13.03 29.55
N MET A 171 7.79 13.55 28.53
CA MET A 171 7.83 14.97 28.17
C MET A 171 6.72 15.39 27.21
N SER A 172 5.85 14.49 26.79
CA SER A 172 4.84 14.72 25.74
C SER A 172 3.58 15.48 26.19
N TYR A 173 3.55 16.06 27.40
CA TYR A 173 2.40 16.79 27.92
C TYR A 173 1.06 16.08 27.77
N ASN A 174 1.04 14.79 28.00
CA ASN A 174 -0.12 13.91 27.86
C ASN A 174 -0.50 13.51 26.42
N TRP A 175 0.22 13.95 25.38
CA TRP A 175 0.03 13.44 24.02
C TRP A 175 0.52 11.97 23.93
N PRO A 176 -0.17 11.14 23.18
CA PRO A 176 0.20 9.73 23.03
C PRO A 176 1.34 9.57 21.99
N PHE A 177 2.54 9.96 22.36
CA PHE A 177 3.74 9.89 21.53
C PHE A 177 4.82 9.09 22.24
N THR A 178 5.65 8.37 21.45
CA THR A 178 6.94 7.88 21.96
C THR A 178 7.97 9.00 21.96
N PRO A 179 9.10 8.87 22.68
CA PRO A 179 10.24 9.75 22.49
C PRO A 179 10.65 9.86 21.03
N GLU A 180 11.23 11.00 20.64
CA GLU A 180 11.76 11.18 19.28
C GLU A 180 12.94 10.26 19.05
N PHE A 181 12.99 9.76 17.82
CA PHE A 181 14.10 8.91 17.39
C PHE A 181 15.39 9.72 17.27
N PRO A 182 16.54 9.16 17.67
CA PRO A 182 17.83 9.78 17.44
C PRO A 182 18.07 10.00 15.94
N GLU A 183 18.91 10.95 15.58
CA GLU A 183 19.22 11.23 14.18
C GLU A 183 19.78 10.01 13.43
N SER A 184 20.50 9.14 14.16
CA SER A 184 21.03 7.88 13.62
C SER A 184 19.94 6.94 13.11
N ALA A 185 18.70 7.02 13.66
CA ALA A 185 17.55 6.20 13.27
C ALA A 185 16.69 6.84 12.17
N ARG A 186 16.97 8.10 11.78
CA ARG A 186 16.16 8.81 10.77
C ARG A 186 16.69 8.51 9.37
N LEU A 187 15.77 8.24 8.43
CA LEU A 187 16.11 8.05 7.03
C LEU A 187 16.52 9.37 6.38
N SER A 188 17.46 9.30 5.44
CA SER A 188 17.91 10.47 4.70
C SER A 188 16.85 11.00 3.76
N PHE A 189 16.74 12.32 3.66
CA PHE A 189 15.99 13.02 2.62
C PHE A 189 16.91 13.36 1.45
N TYR A 190 16.33 13.46 0.25
CA TYR A 190 17.07 13.71 -0.98
C TYR A 190 16.57 14.98 -1.67
N TRP A 191 17.45 15.61 -2.43
CA TRP A 191 17.19 16.75 -3.31
C TRP A 191 16.51 17.95 -2.62
N GLY A 192 16.76 18.16 -1.33
CA GLY A 192 16.13 19.24 -0.58
C GLY A 192 14.61 19.09 -0.44
N THR A 193 14.09 17.88 -0.67
CA THR A 193 12.66 17.54 -0.59
C THR A 193 12.39 16.58 0.57
N ARG A 194 11.13 16.19 0.78
CA ARG A 194 10.77 15.15 1.75
C ARG A 194 10.85 13.73 1.17
N ILE A 195 11.30 13.58 -0.06
CA ILE A 195 11.57 12.25 -0.65
C ILE A 195 12.70 11.60 0.15
N HIS A 196 12.44 10.41 0.69
CA HIS A 196 13.35 9.71 1.59
C HIS A 196 13.80 8.36 1.04
N ALA A 197 14.76 7.72 1.72
CA ALA A 197 15.33 6.43 1.31
C ALA A 197 14.31 5.31 1.11
N GLY A 198 13.10 5.43 1.68
CA GLY A 198 11.99 4.52 1.41
C GLY A 198 11.61 4.38 -0.08
N LEU A 199 11.90 5.39 -0.91
CA LEU A 199 11.71 5.31 -2.36
C LEU A 199 12.55 4.18 -2.96
N TRP A 200 13.81 4.09 -2.56
CA TRP A 200 14.71 3.03 -3.02
C TRP A 200 14.25 1.66 -2.55
N PHE A 201 13.75 1.55 -1.31
CA PHE A 201 13.18 0.30 -0.81
C PHE A 201 11.97 -0.12 -1.65
N ALA A 202 11.06 0.79 -1.98
CA ALA A 202 9.91 0.51 -2.81
C ALA A 202 10.31 0.07 -4.23
N LEU A 203 11.22 0.80 -4.88
CA LEU A 203 11.69 0.48 -6.23
C LEU A 203 12.42 -0.86 -6.28
N VAL A 204 13.28 -1.13 -5.31
CA VAL A 204 13.97 -2.43 -5.20
C VAL A 204 12.97 -3.55 -4.98
N ALA A 205 12.02 -3.40 -4.06
CA ALA A 205 10.98 -4.39 -3.79
C ALA A 205 10.15 -4.71 -5.04
N ILE A 206 9.70 -3.68 -5.77
CA ILE A 206 8.93 -3.85 -7.03
C ILE A 206 9.77 -4.54 -8.10
N THR A 207 11.05 -4.14 -8.23
CA THR A 207 11.96 -4.75 -9.20
C THR A 207 12.22 -6.22 -8.87
N LEU A 208 12.50 -6.55 -7.60
CA LEU A 208 12.67 -7.93 -7.16
C LEU A 208 11.40 -8.76 -7.38
N PHE A 209 10.23 -8.20 -7.08
CA PHE A 209 8.95 -8.85 -7.34
C PHE A 209 8.76 -9.13 -8.84
N TYR A 210 9.05 -8.15 -9.71
CA TYR A 210 8.98 -8.31 -11.16
C TYR A 210 9.92 -9.41 -11.67
N LEU A 211 11.17 -9.39 -11.22
CA LEU A 211 12.18 -10.38 -11.61
C LEU A 211 11.83 -11.78 -11.07
N ALA A 212 11.38 -11.86 -9.82
CA ALA A 212 10.95 -13.11 -9.20
C ALA A 212 9.82 -13.75 -10.01
N LEU A 213 8.80 -12.98 -10.39
CA LEU A 213 7.70 -13.50 -11.20
C LEU A 213 8.13 -13.98 -12.59
N ARG A 214 9.08 -13.30 -13.23
CA ARG A 214 9.46 -13.59 -14.64
C ARG A 214 10.62 -14.56 -14.81
N ARG A 215 11.54 -14.59 -13.85
CA ARG A 215 12.85 -15.23 -14.02
C ARG A 215 13.11 -16.38 -13.05
N THR A 216 12.20 -16.66 -12.10
CA THR A 216 12.45 -17.70 -11.09
C THR A 216 11.44 -18.84 -11.16
N ARG A 217 11.87 -20.03 -10.68
CA ARG A 217 11.01 -21.18 -10.48
C ARG A 217 9.87 -20.87 -9.48
N TRP A 218 10.18 -20.10 -8.43
CA TRP A 218 9.20 -19.66 -7.45
C TRP A 218 8.04 -18.88 -8.10
N GLY A 219 8.35 -17.92 -8.99
CA GLY A 219 7.32 -17.18 -9.70
C GLY A 219 6.50 -18.03 -10.67
N TYR A 220 7.08 -19.07 -11.24
CA TYR A 220 6.34 -20.04 -12.05
C TYR A 220 5.36 -20.84 -11.17
N GLU A 221 5.85 -21.41 -10.07
CA GLU A 221 5.04 -22.25 -9.17
C GLU A 221 3.89 -21.47 -8.53
N ILE A 222 4.10 -20.20 -8.14
CA ILE A 222 3.03 -19.31 -7.66
C ILE A 222 1.90 -19.18 -8.71
N ARG A 223 2.22 -18.98 -9.98
CA ARG A 223 1.20 -18.88 -11.03
C ARG A 223 0.45 -20.18 -11.20
N VAL A 224 1.16 -21.32 -11.22
CA VAL A 224 0.54 -22.65 -11.31
C VAL A 224 -0.43 -22.89 -10.15
N ILE A 225 -0.03 -22.52 -8.93
CA ILE A 225 -0.92 -22.61 -7.75
C ILE A 225 -2.14 -21.70 -7.93
N GLY A 226 -1.94 -20.48 -8.40
CA GLY A 226 -3.03 -19.50 -8.61
C GLY A 226 -4.03 -19.92 -9.68
N ASP A 227 -3.56 -20.58 -10.74
CA ASP A 227 -4.41 -21.09 -11.83
C ASP A 227 -5.20 -22.33 -11.40
N ASN A 228 -4.55 -23.31 -10.76
CA ASN A 228 -5.19 -24.53 -10.28
C ASN A 228 -4.43 -25.15 -9.10
N PRO A 229 -4.85 -24.89 -7.85
CA PRO A 229 -4.21 -25.43 -6.65
C PRO A 229 -4.19 -26.97 -6.60
N ASP A 230 -5.24 -27.63 -7.09
CA ASP A 230 -5.34 -29.09 -7.07
C ASP A 230 -4.34 -29.73 -8.04
N ALA A 231 -4.19 -29.15 -9.22
CA ALA A 231 -3.18 -29.60 -10.19
C ALA A 231 -1.76 -29.37 -9.66
N ALA A 232 -1.51 -28.22 -9.02
CA ALA A 232 -0.23 -27.91 -8.36
C ALA A 232 0.12 -28.95 -7.26
N ALA A 233 -0.86 -29.31 -6.42
CA ALA A 233 -0.69 -30.31 -5.37
C ALA A 233 -0.34 -31.70 -5.97
N ARG A 234 -1.04 -32.12 -7.02
CA ARG A 234 -0.76 -33.39 -7.73
C ARG A 234 0.62 -33.40 -8.39
N ALA A 235 1.11 -32.23 -8.81
CA ALA A 235 2.47 -32.06 -9.34
C ALA A 235 3.55 -32.01 -8.24
N GLY A 236 3.19 -32.19 -6.96
CA GLY A 236 4.12 -32.23 -5.82
C GLY A 236 4.55 -30.86 -5.32
N ILE A 237 3.87 -29.76 -5.70
CA ILE A 237 4.18 -28.42 -5.21
C ILE A 237 3.64 -28.28 -3.78
N PRO A 238 4.48 -27.94 -2.77
CA PRO A 238 4.08 -27.87 -1.36
C PRO A 238 3.28 -26.60 -1.05
N LEU A 239 1.96 -26.62 -1.30
CA LEU A 239 1.06 -25.47 -1.18
C LEU A 239 1.22 -24.70 0.14
N GLY A 240 1.30 -25.42 1.29
CA GLY A 240 1.40 -24.80 2.61
C GLY A 240 2.64 -23.92 2.77
N ARG A 241 3.79 -24.36 2.23
CA ARG A 241 5.02 -23.54 2.24
C ARG A 241 4.87 -22.28 1.42
N TYR A 242 4.17 -22.35 0.29
CA TYR A 242 3.92 -21.18 -0.57
C TYR A 242 2.95 -20.20 0.08
N VAL A 243 1.91 -20.68 0.78
CA VAL A 243 1.00 -19.83 1.56
C VAL A 243 1.79 -19.06 2.61
N LEU A 244 2.60 -19.75 3.43
CA LEU A 244 3.40 -19.11 4.46
C LEU A 244 4.39 -18.10 3.87
N LEU A 245 5.17 -18.50 2.86
CA LEU A 245 6.20 -17.64 2.27
C LEU A 245 5.61 -16.39 1.61
N THR A 246 4.55 -16.53 0.80
CA THR A 246 3.97 -15.38 0.08
C THR A 246 3.31 -14.39 1.02
N MET A 247 2.62 -14.87 2.04
CA MET A 247 2.02 -14.02 3.06
C MET A 247 3.08 -13.31 3.91
N CYS A 248 4.12 -14.03 4.36
CA CYS A 248 5.21 -13.43 5.14
C CYS A 248 6.02 -12.42 4.32
N ILE A 249 6.34 -12.70 3.06
CA ILE A 249 7.01 -11.74 2.17
C ILE A 249 6.13 -10.51 1.98
N GLY A 250 4.83 -10.71 1.73
CA GLY A 250 3.87 -9.60 1.66
C GLY A 250 3.88 -8.77 2.93
N GLY A 251 3.74 -9.42 4.09
CA GLY A 251 3.79 -8.73 5.38
C GLY A 251 5.10 -8.00 5.64
N ALA A 252 6.24 -8.60 5.25
CA ALA A 252 7.54 -7.94 5.35
C ALA A 252 7.58 -6.62 4.57
N LEU A 253 7.04 -6.59 3.34
CA LEU A 253 6.99 -5.37 2.54
C LEU A 253 6.08 -4.29 3.16
N ALA A 254 4.92 -4.67 3.69
CA ALA A 254 4.07 -3.74 4.42
C ALA A 254 4.75 -3.24 5.70
N GLY A 255 5.45 -4.11 6.44
CA GLY A 255 6.24 -3.72 7.61
C GLY A 255 7.39 -2.77 7.28
N LEU A 256 8.03 -2.96 6.13
CA LEU A 256 9.05 -2.03 5.60
C LEU A 256 8.45 -0.65 5.28
N ALA A 257 7.21 -0.59 4.79
CA ALA A 257 6.49 0.67 4.63
C ALA A 257 6.28 1.38 5.97
N GLY A 258 5.90 0.63 7.01
CA GLY A 258 5.73 1.17 8.36
C GLY A 258 7.02 1.69 8.97
N MET A 259 8.11 0.92 8.83
CA MET A 259 9.46 1.38 9.24
C MET A 259 9.85 2.67 8.51
N ALA A 260 9.66 2.72 7.18
CA ALA A 260 9.99 3.91 6.40
C ALA A 260 9.17 5.13 6.85
N GLU A 261 7.88 4.95 7.16
CA GLU A 261 7.00 6.02 7.63
C GLU A 261 7.44 6.57 8.98
N VAL A 262 7.72 5.71 9.98
CA VAL A 262 8.14 6.20 11.31
C VAL A 262 9.56 6.77 11.32
N CYS A 263 10.49 6.22 10.53
CA CYS A 263 11.88 6.66 10.52
C CYS A 263 12.16 7.85 9.59
N ALA A 264 11.27 8.15 8.61
CA ALA A 264 11.43 9.30 7.74
C ALA A 264 10.49 10.45 8.08
N ILE A 265 9.18 10.16 8.14
CA ILE A 265 8.16 11.21 8.18
C ILE A 265 7.80 11.60 9.60
N GLN A 266 7.60 10.60 10.48
CA GLN A 266 7.07 10.84 11.81
C GLN A 266 8.16 11.08 12.88
N SER A 267 9.34 10.45 12.71
CA SER A 267 10.46 10.43 13.68
C SER A 267 10.07 9.98 15.09
N ARG A 268 8.90 9.40 15.26
CA ARG A 268 8.34 8.83 16.50
C ARG A 268 7.13 7.95 16.18
N LEU A 269 6.76 7.05 17.05
CA LEU A 269 5.50 6.31 16.93
C LEU A 269 4.39 7.10 17.60
N ARG A 270 3.25 7.17 16.92
CA ARG A 270 2.02 7.81 17.44
C ARG A 270 0.78 7.10 16.88
N PRO A 271 -0.40 7.25 17.49
CA PRO A 271 -1.64 6.80 16.88
C PRO A 271 -1.83 7.45 15.51
N GLY A 272 -2.38 6.69 14.57
CA GLY A 272 -2.66 7.21 13.23
C GLY A 272 -1.42 7.52 12.38
N ILE A 273 -0.34 6.72 12.52
CA ILE A 273 0.85 6.81 11.66
C ILE A 273 0.54 6.56 10.19
N SER A 274 -0.49 5.76 9.93
CA SER A 274 -1.00 5.49 8.59
C SER A 274 -2.36 6.16 8.40
N THR A 275 -2.56 6.77 7.25
CA THR A 275 -3.86 7.28 6.80
C THR A 275 -4.66 6.21 6.04
N GLY A 276 -4.40 4.93 6.30
CA GLY A 276 -4.99 3.80 5.60
C GLY A 276 -4.16 3.34 4.40
N PHE A 277 -2.83 3.50 4.44
CA PHE A 277 -1.94 3.07 3.35
C PHE A 277 -2.06 1.59 3.02
N GLY A 278 -2.30 0.73 4.03
CA GLY A 278 -2.50 -0.70 3.81
C GLY A 278 -3.78 -0.99 3.04
N TYR A 279 -4.89 -0.36 3.41
CA TYR A 279 -6.17 -0.51 2.69
C TYR A 279 -6.11 0.09 1.29
N THR A 280 -5.53 1.28 1.16
CA THR A 280 -5.36 1.93 -0.14
C THR A 280 -4.39 1.14 -1.02
N GLY A 281 -3.31 0.59 -0.46
CA GLY A 281 -2.38 -0.29 -1.15
C GLY A 281 -3.04 -1.57 -1.67
N PHE A 282 -3.98 -2.16 -0.91
CA PHE A 282 -4.82 -3.25 -1.39
C PHE A 282 -5.58 -2.83 -2.66
N LEU A 283 -6.21 -1.67 -2.66
CA LEU A 283 -6.93 -1.16 -3.84
C LEU A 283 -5.98 -0.86 -5.02
N VAL A 284 -4.80 -0.27 -4.77
CA VAL A 284 -3.74 -0.06 -5.77
C VAL A 284 -3.38 -1.37 -6.46
N SER A 285 -3.17 -2.43 -5.67
CA SER A 285 -2.82 -3.76 -6.18
C SER A 285 -3.90 -4.31 -7.12
N TRP A 286 -5.18 -4.17 -6.75
CA TRP A 286 -6.31 -4.59 -7.58
C TRP A 286 -6.45 -3.76 -8.86
N LEU A 287 -6.28 -2.44 -8.77
CA LEU A 287 -6.28 -1.58 -9.97
C LEU A 287 -5.15 -1.91 -10.91
N ALA A 288 -3.97 -2.25 -10.37
CA ALA A 288 -2.79 -2.66 -11.12
C ALA A 288 -2.87 -4.10 -11.66
N LEU A 289 -3.97 -4.87 -11.37
CA LEU A 289 -4.09 -6.31 -11.68
C LEU A 289 -2.91 -7.10 -11.10
N HIS A 290 -2.45 -6.72 -9.93
CA HIS A 290 -1.29 -7.31 -9.25
C HIS A 290 0.00 -7.31 -10.10
N HIS A 291 0.07 -6.42 -11.12
CA HIS A 291 1.24 -6.31 -11.99
C HIS A 291 2.24 -5.31 -11.39
N PRO A 292 3.54 -5.68 -11.20
CA PRO A 292 4.50 -4.82 -10.49
C PRO A 292 4.65 -3.42 -11.08
N LEU A 293 4.77 -3.27 -12.40
CA LEU A 293 4.85 -1.95 -13.04
C LEU A 293 3.53 -1.15 -12.93
N GLY A 294 2.40 -1.86 -12.98
CA GLY A 294 1.08 -1.24 -12.76
C GLY A 294 0.95 -0.66 -11.35
N ILE A 295 1.55 -1.31 -10.35
CA ILE A 295 1.57 -0.83 -8.96
C ILE A 295 2.24 0.54 -8.87
N VAL A 296 3.39 0.73 -9.53
CA VAL A 296 4.10 2.03 -9.53
C VAL A 296 3.21 3.12 -10.09
N VAL A 297 2.60 2.88 -11.26
CA VAL A 297 1.73 3.86 -11.92
C VAL A 297 0.52 4.20 -11.08
N MET A 298 -0.15 3.19 -10.53
CA MET A 298 -1.35 3.39 -9.72
C MET A 298 -1.04 4.02 -8.35
N ALA A 299 0.09 3.69 -7.74
CA ALA A 299 0.54 4.33 -6.50
C ALA A 299 0.83 5.82 -6.69
N LEU A 300 1.50 6.20 -7.80
CA LEU A 300 1.72 7.61 -8.16
C LEU A 300 0.40 8.33 -8.43
N LEU A 301 -0.52 7.71 -9.17
CA LEU A 301 -1.84 8.29 -9.44
C LEU A 301 -2.61 8.56 -8.14
N LEU A 302 -2.59 7.62 -7.19
CA LEU A 302 -3.23 7.83 -5.89
C LEU A 302 -2.47 8.83 -5.02
N GLY A 303 -1.15 8.93 -5.16
CA GLY A 303 -0.37 10.00 -4.57
C GLY A 303 -0.85 11.38 -5.06
N VAL A 304 -1.07 11.53 -6.37
CA VAL A 304 -1.65 12.76 -6.97
C VAL A 304 -3.03 13.06 -6.38
N LEU A 305 -3.91 12.07 -6.31
CA LEU A 305 -5.25 12.26 -5.74
C LEU A 305 -5.20 12.62 -4.24
N SER A 306 -4.29 12.01 -3.49
CA SER A 306 -4.13 12.28 -2.06
C SER A 306 -3.61 13.70 -1.80
N VAL A 307 -2.54 14.13 -2.49
CA VAL A 307 -1.99 15.50 -2.37
C VAL A 307 -2.96 16.54 -2.91
N GLY A 308 -3.58 16.25 -4.06
CA GLY A 308 -4.62 17.11 -4.63
C GLY A 308 -5.84 17.22 -3.71
N GLY A 309 -6.20 16.14 -3.02
CA GLY A 309 -7.27 16.12 -2.04
C GLY A 309 -7.01 17.04 -0.85
N ASP A 310 -5.78 17.09 -0.34
CA ASP A 310 -5.41 18.06 0.71
C ASP A 310 -5.59 19.50 0.21
N MET A 311 -5.24 19.77 -1.06
CA MET A 311 -5.44 21.10 -1.63
C MET A 311 -6.93 21.44 -1.77
N VAL A 312 -7.77 20.48 -2.15
CA VAL A 312 -9.24 20.66 -2.18
C VAL A 312 -9.77 20.95 -0.77
N GLN A 313 -9.26 20.26 0.25
CA GLN A 313 -9.62 20.52 1.65
C GLN A 313 -9.28 21.95 2.06
N ILE A 314 -8.06 22.40 1.74
CA ILE A 314 -7.58 23.73 2.13
C ILE A 314 -8.31 24.84 1.34
N SER A 315 -8.45 24.69 0.01
CA SER A 315 -8.97 25.73 -0.87
C SER A 315 -10.50 25.85 -0.86
N LEU A 316 -11.20 24.71 -0.72
CA LEU A 316 -12.67 24.67 -0.78
C LEU A 316 -13.33 24.47 0.59
N GLY A 317 -12.55 24.27 1.66
CA GLY A 317 -13.05 24.06 3.02
C GLY A 317 -13.83 22.74 3.18
N LEU A 318 -13.52 21.72 2.36
CA LEU A 318 -14.20 20.42 2.43
C LEU A 318 -13.56 19.51 3.48
N PRO A 319 -14.33 18.69 4.22
CA PRO A 319 -13.78 17.72 5.15
C PRO A 319 -12.86 16.70 4.46
N TYR A 320 -11.83 16.19 5.16
CA TYR A 320 -10.93 15.14 4.64
C TYR A 320 -11.70 13.90 4.16
N ALA A 321 -12.81 13.55 4.79
CA ALA A 321 -13.68 12.46 4.37
C ALA A 321 -14.15 12.60 2.90
N THR A 322 -14.28 13.83 2.39
CA THR A 322 -14.66 14.09 0.99
C THR A 322 -13.60 13.53 0.02
N VAL A 323 -12.32 13.65 0.37
CA VAL A 323 -11.22 13.10 -0.43
C VAL A 323 -11.30 11.57 -0.51
N ASN A 324 -11.59 10.92 0.61
CA ASN A 324 -11.77 9.47 0.65
C ASN A 324 -12.97 9.01 -0.18
N ILE A 325 -14.07 9.78 -0.17
CA ILE A 325 -15.24 9.51 -1.01
C ILE A 325 -14.89 9.66 -2.50
N ILE A 326 -14.16 10.71 -2.87
CA ILE A 326 -13.68 10.91 -4.25
C ILE A 326 -12.84 9.72 -4.70
N MET A 327 -11.87 9.29 -3.88
CA MET A 327 -11.06 8.12 -4.17
C MET A 327 -11.93 6.85 -4.32
N ALA A 328 -12.86 6.63 -3.41
CA ALA A 328 -13.77 5.49 -3.45
C ALA A 328 -14.63 5.48 -4.74
N LEU A 329 -15.18 6.62 -5.14
CA LEU A 329 -15.96 6.75 -6.38
C LEU A 329 -15.12 6.39 -7.61
N ILE A 330 -13.89 6.87 -7.70
CA ILE A 330 -12.95 6.52 -8.78
C ILE A 330 -12.73 5.00 -8.79
N PHE A 331 -12.48 4.39 -7.64
CA PHE A 331 -12.32 2.94 -7.53
C PHE A 331 -13.56 2.17 -7.99
N PHE A 332 -14.74 2.54 -7.52
CA PHE A 332 -15.99 1.87 -7.91
C PHE A 332 -16.24 1.92 -9.41
N VAL A 333 -16.01 3.07 -10.04
CA VAL A 333 -16.20 3.22 -11.49
C VAL A 333 -15.20 2.36 -12.25
N VAL A 334 -13.92 2.39 -11.89
CA VAL A 334 -12.88 1.63 -12.58
C VAL A 334 -13.05 0.12 -12.39
N LEU A 335 -13.36 -0.35 -11.17
CA LEU A 335 -13.62 -1.75 -10.89
C LEU A 335 -14.93 -2.23 -11.53
N GLY A 336 -16.02 -1.48 -11.40
CA GLY A 336 -17.32 -1.83 -11.98
C GLY A 336 -17.27 -2.01 -13.50
N GLY A 337 -16.48 -1.17 -14.18
CA GLY A 337 -16.24 -1.31 -15.61
C GLY A 337 -15.52 -2.61 -16.01
N ARG A 338 -14.80 -3.24 -15.07
CA ARG A 338 -14.07 -4.51 -15.31
C ARG A 338 -14.96 -5.76 -15.12
N PHE A 339 -15.85 -5.75 -14.13
CA PHE A 339 -16.75 -6.90 -13.85
C PHE A 339 -17.72 -7.19 -15.00
N ARG A 340 -18.10 -6.18 -15.77
CA ARG A 340 -18.98 -6.35 -16.94
C ARG A 340 -18.38 -7.23 -18.06
N LYS A 341 -17.04 -7.40 -18.08
CA LYS A 341 -16.35 -8.24 -19.09
C LYS A 341 -16.36 -9.73 -18.73
N SER A 342 -16.43 -10.08 -17.46
CA SER A 342 -16.44 -11.48 -16.99
C SER A 342 -17.78 -12.19 -17.23
N ARG A 343 -18.88 -11.44 -17.41
CA ARG A 343 -20.22 -12.01 -17.67
C ARG A 343 -20.52 -12.19 -19.18
N SER A 344 -19.68 -11.68 -20.06
CA SER A 344 -19.89 -11.75 -21.53
C SER A 344 -18.88 -12.66 -22.25
N ALA A 345 -18.13 -13.44 -21.50
CA ALA A 345 -17.23 -14.51 -21.95
C ALA A 345 -17.63 -15.84 -21.32
#